data_db1cf1efd6c889ec58ccd33b51ccfe34
#
_entry.id   db1cf1efd6c889ec58ccd33b51ccfe34
#
_cell.length_a   1.000
_cell.length_b   1.000
_cell.length_c   1.000
_cell.angle_alpha   90.00
_cell.angle_beta   90.00
_cell.angle_gamma   90.00
#
_symmetry.space_group_name_H-M   'P 1'
#
loop_
_entity.id
_entity.type
_entity.pdbx_description
1 polymer ?
#
loop_
_entity_poly.entity_id
_entity_poly.type
_entity_poly.pdbx_seq_one_letter_code
_entity_poly.pdbx_strand_id
1 'polypeptide(L)'
;MSFGRRNLLLRRIEKFYVPIYLDSSHTDLVKEVISIYESCIGKPLHMLDRELIMQIVGNEKLAGGLIHVMRYFYRPRRPKEPKVEPRKLRLRAFELVNKLYKGFVSSSKRDEFLRFLKKGLGIEDELDIWADEEEELLLSRVKEVTPEDVIKAYNFEVIDTIFTYAKEVTLQYSSGDLTKGYLAKIIAREAKRKGLLYDMYIKDDRLIVKLYGPVEVFGKPTKYGERISDVMIKIIQMLSSSIDWEMWARVQFKRSMLRVLVISGEHMPSIEMHREVCNDIYDSTLEKRIEDSLRSIGFKVIREPEPIVLRTTIMVPDFIIEKDGRRAYLEVAGYWRDKYAEKKALKLIQLAKTSSRKVPIIVLAEEKLRRHLPDIGIPIIYYRSRGSKVIIPYGKLMLEFNRISS
;
A
#
# COMPACT_ATOMS: atom_id res chain seq x y z
N MET A 1 8.55 13.62 -2.65
CA MET A 1 8.64 12.80 -3.89
C MET A 1 8.70 11.35 -3.46
N SER A 2 8.02 10.41 -4.15
CA SER A 2 8.12 8.98 -3.89
C SER A 2 9.46 8.43 -4.39
N PHE A 3 9.96 7.32 -3.82
CA PHE A 3 11.17 6.61 -4.26
C PHE A 3 11.15 6.35 -5.77
N GLY A 4 10.06 5.83 -6.27
CA GLY A 4 9.74 5.74 -7.67
C GLY A 4 10.64 4.81 -8.50
N ARG A 5 10.16 4.50 -9.69
CA ARG A 5 10.81 3.55 -10.62
C ARG A 5 12.25 3.91 -11.00
N ARG A 6 12.59 5.20 -11.05
CA ARG A 6 13.94 5.66 -11.47
C ARG A 6 15.04 5.23 -10.50
N ASN A 7 14.70 4.99 -9.22
CA ASN A 7 15.64 4.54 -8.19
C ASN A 7 15.65 3.01 -8.03
N LEU A 8 14.76 2.30 -8.73
CA LEU A 8 14.64 0.85 -8.61
C LEU A 8 15.74 0.15 -9.41
N LEU A 9 16.54 -0.65 -8.70
CA LEU A 9 17.55 -1.52 -9.28
C LEU A 9 17.04 -2.94 -9.37
N LEU A 10 17.05 -3.50 -10.59
CA LEU A 10 16.65 -4.89 -10.85
C LEU A 10 17.76 -5.57 -11.63
N ARG A 11 18.15 -6.76 -11.17
CA ARG A 11 19.04 -7.66 -11.90
C ARG A 11 18.21 -8.69 -12.65
N ARG A 12 18.50 -8.88 -13.93
CA ARG A 12 17.87 -9.94 -14.73
C ARG A 12 18.53 -11.28 -14.46
N ILE A 13 17.72 -12.28 -14.19
CA ILE A 13 18.14 -13.68 -14.07
C ILE A 13 17.24 -14.48 -15.01
N GLU A 14 17.78 -14.96 -16.13
CA GLU A 14 17.05 -15.68 -17.18
C GLU A 14 15.76 -14.95 -17.63
N LYS A 15 14.59 -15.47 -17.24
CA LYS A 15 13.25 -14.94 -17.63
C LYS A 15 12.60 -14.05 -16.58
N PHE A 16 13.26 -13.81 -15.46
CA PHE A 16 12.72 -13.01 -14.35
C PHE A 16 13.71 -11.95 -13.88
N TYR A 17 13.28 -11.10 -12.99
CA TYR A 17 14.07 -10.04 -12.39
C TYR A 17 14.09 -10.21 -10.88
N VAL A 18 15.19 -9.81 -10.25
CA VAL A 18 15.36 -9.79 -8.79
C VAL A 18 15.77 -8.39 -8.39
N PRO A 19 15.14 -7.80 -7.36
CA PRO A 19 15.57 -6.51 -6.82
C PRO A 19 16.97 -6.63 -6.21
N ILE A 20 17.73 -5.55 -6.28
CA ILE A 20 18.98 -5.43 -5.55
C ILE A 20 18.66 -4.79 -4.21
N TYR A 21 18.76 -5.59 -3.17
CA TYR A 21 18.65 -5.16 -1.78
C TYR A 21 20.02 -4.82 -1.21
N LEU A 22 20.03 -3.96 -0.21
CA LEU A 22 21.20 -3.68 0.60
C LEU A 22 21.27 -4.64 1.79
N ASP A 23 22.48 -5.01 2.16
CA ASP A 23 22.79 -5.89 3.28
C ASP A 23 24.00 -5.37 4.06
N SER A 24 24.53 -6.16 4.98
CA SER A 24 25.68 -5.80 5.81
C SER A 24 26.95 -5.46 5.02
N SER A 25 27.12 -5.95 3.80
CA SER A 25 28.26 -5.60 2.93
C SER A 25 28.25 -4.13 2.48
N HIS A 26 27.09 -3.49 2.52
CA HIS A 26 26.90 -2.09 2.15
C HIS A 26 27.04 -1.11 3.35
N THR A 27 27.35 -1.63 4.55
CA THR A 27 27.39 -0.82 5.79
C THR A 27 28.34 0.35 5.69
N ASP A 28 29.54 0.15 5.16
CA ASP A 28 30.57 1.22 5.09
C ASP A 28 30.18 2.28 4.05
N LEU A 29 29.63 1.88 2.91
CA LEU A 29 29.07 2.80 1.92
C LEU A 29 27.99 3.70 2.55
N VAL A 30 27.08 3.09 3.32
CA VAL A 30 25.98 3.84 3.97
C VAL A 30 26.51 4.75 5.07
N LYS A 31 27.55 4.36 5.82
CA LYS A 31 28.23 5.23 6.79
C LYS A 31 28.79 6.49 6.14
N GLU A 32 29.42 6.36 4.98
CA GLU A 32 29.95 7.52 4.24
C GLU A 32 28.81 8.46 3.83
N VAL A 33 27.70 7.94 3.32
CA VAL A 33 26.53 8.76 3.00
C VAL A 33 25.97 9.47 4.23
N ILE A 34 25.84 8.76 5.37
CA ILE A 34 25.42 9.36 6.65
C ILE A 34 26.38 10.49 7.07
N SER A 35 27.68 10.27 6.97
CA SER A 35 28.71 11.25 7.33
C SER A 35 28.57 12.57 6.54
N ILE A 36 28.25 12.49 5.24
CA ILE A 36 27.99 13.68 4.41
C ILE A 36 26.77 14.44 4.95
N TYR A 37 25.67 13.76 5.28
CA TYR A 37 24.51 14.41 5.86
C TYR A 37 24.79 15.03 7.22
N GLU A 38 25.50 14.32 8.10
CA GLU A 38 25.90 14.82 9.43
C GLU A 38 26.75 16.09 9.33
N SER A 39 27.68 16.15 8.37
CA SER A 39 28.52 17.34 8.13
C SER A 39 27.73 18.57 7.67
N CYS A 40 26.50 18.37 7.16
CA CYS A 40 25.61 19.41 6.66
C CYS A 40 24.53 19.83 7.67
N ILE A 41 24.47 19.23 8.86
CA ILE A 41 23.49 19.62 9.88
C ILE A 41 23.70 21.11 10.24
N GLY A 42 22.59 21.85 10.29
CA GLY A 42 22.58 23.29 10.55
C GLY A 42 23.04 24.18 9.39
N LYS A 43 23.34 23.59 8.23
CA LYS A 43 23.67 24.31 6.99
C LYS A 43 22.49 24.26 6.02
N PRO A 44 22.38 25.24 5.08
CA PRO A 44 21.39 25.22 4.03
C PRO A 44 21.43 23.93 3.18
N LEU A 45 20.27 23.44 2.76
CA LEU A 45 20.16 22.17 2.02
C LEU A 45 20.93 22.16 0.70
N HIS A 46 21.10 23.31 0.05
CA HIS A 46 21.92 23.43 -1.17
C HIS A 46 23.41 23.13 -0.95
N MET A 47 23.91 23.19 0.31
CA MET A 47 25.28 22.80 0.66
C MET A 47 25.48 21.29 0.77
N LEU A 48 24.39 20.50 0.73
CA LEU A 48 24.49 19.04 0.69
C LEU A 48 25.05 18.59 -0.66
N ASP A 49 26.26 18.07 -0.66
CA ASP A 49 26.96 17.62 -1.88
C ASP A 49 26.37 16.30 -2.39
N ARG A 50 25.34 16.41 -3.23
CA ARG A 50 24.70 15.25 -3.84
C ARG A 50 25.56 14.62 -4.93
N GLU A 51 26.45 15.37 -5.55
CA GLU A 51 27.38 14.86 -6.56
C GLU A 51 28.42 13.96 -5.91
N LEU A 52 28.96 14.38 -4.76
CA LEU A 52 29.85 13.53 -3.96
C LEU A 52 29.18 12.21 -3.56
N ILE A 53 27.91 12.26 -3.13
CA ILE A 53 27.15 11.04 -2.82
C ILE A 53 27.05 10.14 -4.08
N MET A 54 26.78 10.71 -5.25
CA MET A 54 26.70 9.94 -6.49
C MET A 54 28.05 9.32 -6.86
N GLN A 55 29.15 10.03 -6.66
CA GLN A 55 30.52 9.52 -6.89
C GLN A 55 30.87 8.37 -5.95
N ILE A 56 30.62 8.51 -4.66
CA ILE A 56 30.89 7.49 -3.65
C ILE A 56 30.08 6.23 -3.92
N VAL A 57 28.80 6.38 -4.20
CA VAL A 57 27.89 5.25 -4.46
C VAL A 57 28.17 4.58 -5.81
N GLY A 58 28.67 5.32 -6.80
CA GLY A 58 29.06 4.78 -8.11
C GLY A 58 27.87 4.32 -8.99
N ASN A 59 26.64 4.51 -8.53
CA ASN A 59 25.43 4.14 -9.25
C ASN A 59 24.32 5.16 -8.99
N GLU A 60 23.88 5.87 -10.03
CA GLU A 60 22.88 6.95 -9.93
C GLU A 60 21.55 6.50 -9.30
N LYS A 61 21.08 5.31 -9.62
CA LYS A 61 19.80 4.80 -9.08
C LYS A 61 19.91 4.47 -7.60
N LEU A 62 21.03 3.86 -7.19
CA LEU A 62 21.30 3.57 -5.80
C LEU A 62 21.48 4.85 -4.99
N ALA A 63 22.28 5.78 -5.50
CA ALA A 63 22.49 7.09 -4.89
C ALA A 63 21.16 7.86 -4.73
N GLY A 64 20.36 7.91 -5.80
CA GLY A 64 19.03 8.53 -5.76
C GLY A 64 18.09 7.85 -4.75
N GLY A 65 18.19 6.53 -4.61
CA GLY A 65 17.45 5.76 -3.61
C GLY A 65 17.88 6.06 -2.19
N LEU A 66 19.20 6.09 -1.93
CA LEU A 66 19.75 6.47 -0.63
C LEU A 66 19.39 7.91 -0.26
N ILE A 67 19.58 8.87 -1.15
CA ILE A 67 19.18 10.28 -0.94
C ILE A 67 17.68 10.39 -0.62
N HIS A 68 16.84 9.56 -1.27
CA HIS A 68 15.42 9.52 -0.94
C HIS A 68 15.16 9.05 0.48
N VAL A 69 15.79 7.96 0.88
CA VAL A 69 15.61 7.33 2.20
C VAL A 69 16.15 8.20 3.32
N MET A 70 17.24 8.92 3.09
CA MET A 70 17.79 9.86 4.08
C MET A 70 16.78 10.92 4.55
N ARG A 71 15.72 11.20 3.78
CA ARG A 71 14.63 12.10 4.17
C ARG A 71 13.78 11.59 5.35
N TYR A 72 13.88 10.32 5.71
CA TYR A 72 13.24 9.79 6.93
C TYR A 72 13.99 10.18 8.19
N PHE A 73 15.28 10.45 8.07
CA PHE A 73 16.20 10.72 9.15
C PHE A 73 16.61 12.19 9.23
N TYR A 74 16.63 12.86 8.08
CA TYR A 74 17.02 14.27 7.93
C TYR A 74 15.93 15.02 7.19
N ARG A 75 15.54 16.17 7.75
CA ARG A 75 14.52 17.04 7.13
C ARG A 75 15.01 18.47 7.06
N PRO A 76 14.65 19.17 6.00
CA PRO A 76 14.84 20.61 5.95
C PRO A 76 13.94 21.28 7.01
N ARG A 77 14.53 22.17 7.80
CA ARG A 77 13.84 22.95 8.84
C ARG A 77 14.10 24.42 8.63
N ARG A 78 13.10 25.24 8.82
CA ARG A 78 13.27 26.70 8.82
C ARG A 78 14.18 27.12 9.97
N PRO A 79 15.15 28.02 9.75
CA PRO A 79 16.02 28.52 10.81
C PRO A 79 15.23 29.29 11.87
N LYS A 80 14.16 29.99 11.43
CA LYS A 80 13.26 30.75 12.27
C LYS A 80 11.86 30.72 11.64
N GLU A 81 10.80 30.64 12.45
CA GLU A 81 9.46 30.81 11.91
C GLU A 81 9.25 32.27 11.51
N PRO A 82 8.95 32.56 10.23
CA PRO A 82 8.76 33.91 9.79
C PRO A 82 7.47 34.49 10.42
N LYS A 83 7.53 35.73 10.89
CA LYS A 83 6.36 36.44 11.48
C LYS A 83 5.22 36.62 10.47
N VAL A 84 5.55 36.59 9.19
CA VAL A 84 4.61 36.72 8.06
C VAL A 84 4.89 35.60 7.06
N GLU A 85 3.84 35.06 6.47
CA GLU A 85 3.94 34.00 5.46
C GLU A 85 4.84 34.42 4.29
N PRO A 86 5.90 33.67 3.93
CA PRO A 86 6.89 34.05 2.92
C PRO A 86 6.27 34.41 1.57
N ARG A 87 5.23 33.66 1.16
CA ARG A 87 4.52 33.95 -0.08
C ARG A 87 3.89 35.34 -0.10
N LYS A 88 3.34 35.81 1.05
CA LYS A 88 2.78 37.16 1.17
C LYS A 88 3.90 38.23 1.13
N LEU A 89 5.04 37.90 1.75
CA LEU A 89 6.21 38.79 1.70
C LEU A 89 6.72 38.95 0.25
N ARG A 90 6.83 37.86 -0.50
CA ARG A 90 7.22 37.89 -1.93
C ARG A 90 6.23 38.73 -2.76
N LEU A 91 4.93 38.51 -2.60
CA LEU A 91 3.93 39.31 -3.34
C LEU A 91 4.09 40.80 -3.07
N ARG A 92 4.23 41.18 -1.80
CA ARG A 92 4.47 42.58 -1.42
C ARG A 92 5.80 43.11 -1.96
N ALA A 93 6.86 42.28 -1.96
CA ALA A 93 8.14 42.66 -2.54
C ALA A 93 8.01 42.92 -4.04
N PHE A 94 7.32 42.06 -4.79
CA PHE A 94 7.04 42.26 -6.23
C PHE A 94 6.20 43.50 -6.51
N GLU A 95 5.18 43.77 -5.70
CA GLU A 95 4.38 45.00 -5.81
C GLU A 95 5.25 46.25 -5.62
N LEU A 96 6.14 46.25 -4.63
CA LEU A 96 7.08 47.36 -4.39
C LEU A 96 8.09 47.52 -5.53
N VAL A 97 8.64 46.42 -6.05
CA VAL A 97 9.54 46.45 -7.22
C VAL A 97 8.82 47.04 -8.44
N ASN A 98 7.61 46.59 -8.71
CA ASN A 98 6.83 47.10 -9.85
C ASN A 98 6.52 48.59 -9.69
N LYS A 99 6.16 49.02 -8.47
CA LYS A 99 5.82 50.42 -8.23
C LYS A 99 7.00 51.37 -8.28
N LEU A 100 8.17 50.97 -7.74
CA LEU A 100 9.33 51.83 -7.59
C LEU A 100 10.33 51.72 -8.78
N TYR A 101 10.46 50.53 -9.38
CA TYR A 101 11.49 50.19 -10.36
C TYR A 101 10.91 49.65 -11.66
N LYS A 102 9.60 49.74 -11.87
CA LYS A 102 8.92 49.26 -13.10
C LYS A 102 9.23 47.79 -13.43
N GLY A 103 9.32 46.94 -12.41
CA GLY A 103 9.47 45.49 -12.56
C GLY A 103 10.88 44.95 -12.43
N PHE A 104 11.92 45.78 -12.37
CA PHE A 104 13.31 45.33 -12.32
C PHE A 104 14.18 46.21 -11.43
N VAL A 105 14.98 45.59 -10.57
CA VAL A 105 16.00 46.27 -9.74
C VAL A 105 17.39 45.95 -10.28
N SER A 106 18.17 46.96 -10.68
CA SER A 106 19.55 46.75 -11.14
C SER A 106 20.43 46.28 -9.98
N SER A 107 21.49 45.53 -10.30
CA SER A 107 22.44 45.03 -9.32
C SER A 107 23.03 46.12 -8.43
N SER A 108 23.29 47.31 -9.02
CA SER A 108 23.82 48.49 -8.28
C SER A 108 22.86 49.09 -7.25
N LYS A 109 21.56 48.83 -7.39
CA LYS A 109 20.51 49.34 -6.47
C LYS A 109 19.95 48.24 -5.56
N ARG A 110 20.45 47.02 -5.65
CA ARG A 110 19.95 45.87 -4.89
C ARG A 110 20.01 46.12 -3.36
N ASP A 111 21.13 46.54 -2.84
CA ASP A 111 21.32 46.71 -1.39
C ASP A 111 20.48 47.87 -0.81
N GLU A 112 20.29 48.93 -1.60
CA GLU A 112 19.39 50.03 -1.21
C GLU A 112 17.95 49.55 -1.18
N PHE A 113 17.54 48.80 -2.20
CA PHE A 113 16.18 48.20 -2.28
C PHE A 113 15.94 47.21 -1.16
N LEU A 114 16.89 46.31 -0.84
CA LEU A 114 16.78 45.37 0.27
C LEU A 114 16.60 46.04 1.62
N ARG A 115 17.34 47.13 1.88
CA ARG A 115 17.18 47.95 3.09
C ARG A 115 15.78 48.58 3.15
N PHE A 116 15.29 49.11 2.03
CA PHE A 116 13.96 49.66 1.92
C PHE A 116 12.87 48.60 2.11
N LEU A 117 13.05 47.43 1.52
CA LEU A 117 12.14 46.28 1.62
C LEU A 117 12.05 45.77 3.08
N LYS A 118 13.19 45.58 3.75
CA LYS A 118 13.23 45.18 5.15
C LYS A 118 12.42 46.12 6.04
N LYS A 119 12.64 47.42 5.88
CA LYS A 119 11.91 48.45 6.61
C LYS A 119 10.41 48.47 6.25
N GLY A 120 10.09 48.35 4.98
CA GLY A 120 8.69 48.42 4.49
C GLY A 120 7.86 47.18 4.84
N LEU A 121 8.51 46.02 4.93
CA LEU A 121 7.84 44.74 5.29
C LEU A 121 7.95 44.39 6.78
N GLY A 122 8.76 45.15 7.56
CA GLY A 122 9.01 44.87 8.98
C GLY A 122 9.75 43.55 9.24
N ILE A 123 10.61 43.13 8.28
CA ILE A 123 11.41 41.91 8.40
C ILE A 123 12.87 42.25 8.81
N GLU A 124 13.47 41.38 9.57
CA GLU A 124 14.84 41.55 10.05
C GLU A 124 15.86 40.98 9.05
N ASP A 125 15.47 39.89 8.37
CA ASP A 125 16.29 39.18 7.41
C ASP A 125 15.59 39.04 6.05
N GLU A 126 16.35 39.16 4.96
CA GLU A 126 15.87 38.89 3.61
C GLU A 126 15.52 37.43 3.39
N LEU A 127 16.14 36.53 4.16
CA LEU A 127 15.82 35.10 4.16
C LEU A 127 14.36 34.82 4.55
N ASP A 128 13.70 35.71 5.30
CA ASP A 128 12.28 35.56 5.63
C ASP A 128 11.40 35.54 4.37
N ILE A 129 11.82 36.17 3.27
CA ILE A 129 11.11 36.19 1.98
C ILE A 129 11.17 34.83 1.31
N TRP A 130 12.24 34.08 1.52
CA TRP A 130 12.53 32.80 0.90
C TRP A 130 12.46 31.62 1.87
N ALA A 131 12.01 31.86 3.09
CA ALA A 131 12.04 30.89 4.18
C ALA A 131 11.20 29.61 3.93
N ASP A 132 10.41 29.54 2.87
CA ASP A 132 9.68 28.36 2.41
C ASP A 132 10.35 27.66 1.21
N GLU A 133 11.45 28.19 0.67
CA GLU A 133 12.20 27.53 -0.38
C GLU A 133 13.05 26.39 0.22
N GLU A 134 12.90 25.20 -0.31
CA GLU A 134 13.49 23.97 0.25
C GLU A 134 15.03 24.06 0.30
N GLU A 135 15.66 24.76 -0.65
CA GLU A 135 17.12 24.86 -0.78
C GLU A 135 17.77 25.76 0.30
N GLU A 136 17.02 26.75 0.81
CA GLU A 136 17.47 27.68 1.86
C GLU A 136 17.16 27.16 3.28
N LEU A 137 16.40 26.05 3.37
CA LEU A 137 16.10 25.45 4.66
C LEU A 137 17.35 24.77 5.23
N LEU A 138 17.53 24.86 6.55
CA LEU A 138 18.64 24.21 7.24
C LEU A 138 18.38 22.73 7.40
N LEU A 139 19.37 21.90 7.08
CA LEU A 139 19.27 20.47 7.33
C LEU A 139 19.26 20.18 8.81
N SER A 140 18.32 19.42 9.29
CA SER A 140 18.22 19.00 10.68
C SER A 140 18.01 17.48 10.79
N ARG A 141 18.65 16.86 11.77
CA ARG A 141 18.42 15.46 12.11
C ARG A 141 17.08 15.31 12.84
N VAL A 142 16.25 14.39 12.39
CA VAL A 142 14.93 14.09 13.00
C VAL A 142 15.06 13.05 14.11
N LYS A 143 15.93 12.05 13.88
CA LYS A 143 16.23 10.97 14.82
C LYS A 143 17.66 10.48 14.61
N GLU A 144 18.22 9.82 15.59
CA GLU A 144 19.48 9.09 15.40
C GLU A 144 19.31 8.05 14.28
N VAL A 145 20.39 7.86 13.53
CA VAL A 145 20.40 7.00 12.36
C VAL A 145 21.62 6.09 12.38
N THR A 146 21.37 4.80 12.18
CA THR A 146 22.41 3.80 11.97
C THR A 146 22.43 3.37 10.51
N PRO A 147 23.53 2.83 10.01
CA PRO A 147 23.57 2.25 8.67
C PRO A 147 22.49 1.18 8.44
N GLU A 148 22.20 0.40 9.47
CA GLU A 148 21.17 -0.63 9.42
C GLU A 148 19.76 -0.04 9.22
N ASP A 149 19.45 1.08 9.87
CA ASP A 149 18.15 1.76 9.68
C ASP A 149 17.98 2.24 8.23
N VAL A 150 19.04 2.77 7.63
CA VAL A 150 19.03 3.23 6.23
C VAL A 150 18.88 2.05 5.27
N ILE A 151 19.58 0.94 5.52
CA ILE A 151 19.48 -0.30 4.75
C ILE A 151 18.04 -0.83 4.80
N LYS A 152 17.47 -0.96 5.99
CA LYS A 152 16.08 -1.42 6.18
C LYS A 152 15.09 -0.53 5.45
N ALA A 153 15.24 0.79 5.56
CA ALA A 153 14.38 1.76 4.90
C ALA A 153 14.50 1.70 3.37
N TYR A 154 15.72 1.55 2.84
CA TYR A 154 15.94 1.37 1.40
C TYR A 154 15.26 0.10 0.87
N ASN A 155 15.47 -1.02 1.54
CA ASN A 155 14.87 -2.30 1.16
C ASN A 155 13.34 -2.25 1.20
N PHE A 156 12.77 -1.57 2.20
CA PHE A 156 11.34 -1.32 2.26
C PHE A 156 10.85 -0.54 1.05
N GLU A 157 11.50 0.56 0.68
CA GLU A 157 11.12 1.40 -0.46
C GLU A 157 11.21 0.66 -1.80
N VAL A 158 12.18 -0.24 -1.94
CA VAL A 158 12.29 -1.12 -3.11
C VAL A 158 11.04 -1.99 -3.24
N ILE A 159 10.64 -2.67 -2.17
CA ILE A 159 9.45 -3.55 -2.13
C ILE A 159 8.18 -2.74 -2.37
N ASP A 160 8.00 -1.62 -1.68
CA ASP A 160 6.84 -0.73 -1.81
C ASP A 160 6.68 -0.21 -3.25
N THR A 161 7.80 0.18 -3.87
CA THR A 161 7.80 0.62 -5.26
C THR A 161 7.37 -0.50 -6.21
N ILE A 162 7.87 -1.73 -6.03
CA ILE A 162 7.46 -2.88 -6.84
C ILE A 162 5.94 -3.10 -6.72
N PHE A 163 5.39 -3.06 -5.52
CA PHE A 163 3.95 -3.26 -5.30
C PHE A 163 3.11 -2.13 -5.88
N THR A 164 3.59 -0.89 -5.81
CA THR A 164 2.93 0.27 -6.42
C THR A 164 2.76 0.13 -7.94
N TYR A 165 3.72 -0.49 -8.62
CA TYR A 165 3.64 -0.75 -10.06
C TYR A 165 3.16 -2.16 -10.43
N ALA A 166 2.77 -2.96 -9.44
CA ALA A 166 2.32 -4.31 -9.67
C ALA A 166 0.92 -4.35 -10.31
N LYS A 167 0.74 -5.27 -11.26
CA LYS A 167 -0.56 -5.78 -11.67
C LYS A 167 -1.07 -6.84 -10.70
N GLU A 168 -0.16 -7.69 -10.24
CA GLU A 168 -0.46 -8.82 -9.38
C GLU A 168 0.75 -9.09 -8.49
N VAL A 169 0.51 -9.33 -7.22
CA VAL A 169 1.49 -9.86 -6.26
C VAL A 169 1.02 -11.26 -5.88
N THR A 170 1.89 -12.25 -6.03
CA THR A 170 1.61 -13.65 -5.75
C THR A 170 2.52 -14.14 -4.63
N LEU A 171 1.93 -14.60 -3.54
CA LEU A 171 2.60 -15.37 -2.50
C LEU A 171 2.38 -16.87 -2.76
N GLN A 172 3.44 -17.65 -2.72
CA GLN A 172 3.42 -19.12 -2.74
C GLN A 172 3.95 -19.61 -1.40
N TYR A 173 3.24 -20.51 -0.73
CA TYR A 173 3.58 -21.02 0.58
C TYR A 173 3.37 -22.52 0.64
N SER A 174 4.37 -23.27 1.10
CA SER A 174 4.47 -24.74 0.96
C SER A 174 4.46 -25.49 2.29
N SER A 175 3.82 -24.99 3.34
CA SER A 175 3.77 -25.71 4.62
C SER A 175 2.45 -26.43 4.84
N GLY A 176 2.35 -27.21 5.93
CA GLY A 176 1.22 -28.08 6.25
C GLY A 176 -0.18 -27.44 6.24
N ASP A 177 -1.22 -28.25 6.09
CA ASP A 177 -2.58 -27.77 5.83
C ASP A 177 -3.18 -26.83 6.91
N LEU A 178 -2.92 -27.11 8.17
CA LEU A 178 -3.37 -26.24 9.26
C LEU A 178 -2.75 -24.85 9.19
N THR A 179 -1.47 -24.77 8.85
CA THR A 179 -0.76 -23.52 8.70
C THR A 179 -1.21 -22.76 7.46
N LYS A 180 -1.49 -23.46 6.36
CA LYS A 180 -2.07 -22.86 5.13
C LYS A 180 -3.43 -22.22 5.41
N GLY A 181 -4.32 -22.91 6.14
CA GLY A 181 -5.63 -22.39 6.52
C GLY A 181 -5.53 -21.14 7.39
N TYR A 182 -4.68 -21.16 8.41
CA TYR A 182 -4.45 -20.03 9.29
C TYR A 182 -3.89 -18.81 8.53
N LEU A 183 -2.88 -19.02 7.69
CA LEU A 183 -2.29 -17.97 6.86
C LEU A 183 -3.32 -17.36 5.90
N ALA A 184 -4.13 -18.21 5.23
CA ALA A 184 -5.18 -17.77 4.34
C ALA A 184 -6.22 -16.89 5.06
N LYS A 185 -6.61 -17.26 6.30
CA LYS A 185 -7.53 -16.48 7.13
C LYS A 185 -6.98 -15.09 7.44
N ILE A 186 -5.72 -15.01 7.87
CA ILE A 186 -5.08 -13.73 8.19
C ILE A 186 -4.97 -12.86 6.93
N ILE A 187 -4.50 -13.42 5.82
CA ILE A 187 -4.36 -12.66 4.57
C ILE A 187 -5.73 -12.16 4.09
N ALA A 188 -6.76 -13.01 4.12
CA ALA A 188 -8.11 -12.61 3.73
C ALA A 188 -8.63 -11.45 4.59
N ARG A 189 -8.46 -11.54 5.92
CA ARG A 189 -8.85 -10.49 6.86
C ARG A 189 -8.14 -9.17 6.57
N GLU A 190 -6.82 -9.20 6.45
CA GLU A 190 -6.03 -7.99 6.20
C GLU A 190 -6.33 -7.40 4.81
N ALA A 191 -6.49 -8.25 3.78
CA ALA A 191 -6.86 -7.80 2.44
C ALA A 191 -8.25 -7.15 2.42
N LYS A 192 -9.24 -7.77 3.06
CA LYS A 192 -10.59 -7.20 3.19
C LYS A 192 -10.55 -5.86 3.94
N ARG A 193 -9.88 -5.80 5.09
CA ARG A 193 -9.74 -4.57 5.89
C ARG A 193 -9.14 -3.40 5.10
N LYS A 194 -8.23 -3.68 4.18
CA LYS A 194 -7.60 -2.68 3.31
C LYS A 194 -8.33 -2.50 1.97
N GLY A 195 -9.47 -3.16 1.75
CA GLY A 195 -10.23 -3.09 0.50
C GLY A 195 -9.45 -3.61 -0.71
N LEU A 196 -8.62 -4.65 -0.51
CA LEU A 196 -7.83 -5.26 -1.58
C LEU A 196 -8.60 -6.38 -2.26
N LEU A 197 -8.50 -6.45 -3.58
CA LEU A 197 -8.97 -7.58 -4.35
C LEU A 197 -7.94 -8.71 -4.27
N TYR A 198 -8.39 -9.90 -3.90
CA TYR A 198 -7.52 -11.07 -3.76
C TYR A 198 -8.17 -12.34 -4.28
N ASP A 199 -7.33 -13.32 -4.55
CA ASP A 199 -7.70 -14.69 -4.85
C ASP A 199 -6.78 -15.66 -4.11
N MET A 200 -7.31 -16.83 -3.74
CA MET A 200 -6.58 -17.87 -3.04
C MET A 200 -6.98 -19.24 -3.55
N TYR A 201 -6.01 -20.12 -3.74
CA TYR A 201 -6.25 -21.50 -4.14
C TYR A 201 -5.06 -22.38 -3.74
N ILE A 202 -5.24 -23.70 -3.77
CA ILE A 202 -4.19 -24.68 -3.56
C ILE A 202 -3.81 -25.26 -4.90
N LYS A 203 -2.51 -25.24 -5.19
CA LYS A 203 -1.94 -25.84 -6.39
C LYS A 203 -0.64 -26.53 -6.02
N ASP A 204 -0.47 -27.81 -6.44
CA ASP A 204 0.71 -28.62 -6.17
C ASP A 204 1.09 -28.61 -4.67
N ASP A 205 0.09 -28.74 -3.81
CA ASP A 205 0.16 -28.68 -2.35
C ASP A 205 0.65 -27.33 -1.79
N ARG A 206 0.71 -26.28 -2.61
CA ARG A 206 1.08 -24.91 -2.20
C ARG A 206 -0.16 -24.03 -2.08
N LEU A 207 -0.23 -23.23 -1.01
CA LEU A 207 -1.16 -22.14 -0.94
C LEU A 207 -0.67 -21.02 -1.88
N ILE A 208 -1.49 -20.68 -2.85
CA ILE A 208 -1.25 -19.56 -3.75
C ILE A 208 -2.21 -18.44 -3.38
N VAL A 209 -1.65 -17.31 -3.02
CA VAL A 209 -2.41 -16.07 -2.77
C VAL A 209 -2.02 -15.03 -3.80
N LYS A 210 -3.03 -14.44 -4.43
CA LYS A 210 -2.85 -13.35 -5.38
C LYS A 210 -3.54 -12.11 -4.88
N LEU A 211 -2.81 -11.00 -4.76
CA LEU A 211 -3.36 -9.67 -4.58
C LEU A 211 -3.30 -8.91 -5.90
N TYR A 212 -4.42 -8.34 -6.31
CA TYR A 212 -4.48 -7.56 -7.55
C TYR A 212 -4.02 -6.13 -7.29
N GLY A 213 -3.00 -5.72 -8.04
CA GLY A 213 -2.35 -4.42 -7.86
C GLY A 213 -3.11 -3.26 -8.51
N PRO A 214 -2.66 -2.02 -8.24
CA PRO A 214 -3.32 -0.81 -8.72
C PRO A 214 -3.37 -0.73 -10.25
N VAL A 215 -2.35 -1.24 -10.91
CA VAL A 215 -2.30 -1.23 -12.39
C VAL A 215 -3.36 -2.14 -13.00
N GLU A 216 -3.67 -3.29 -12.38
CA GLU A 216 -4.76 -4.18 -12.82
C GLU A 216 -6.14 -3.59 -12.52
N VAL A 217 -6.29 -2.99 -11.33
CA VAL A 217 -7.58 -2.48 -10.85
C VAL A 217 -7.96 -1.14 -11.47
N PHE A 218 -7.00 -0.22 -11.61
CA PHE A 218 -7.23 1.17 -12.01
C PHE A 218 -6.56 1.55 -13.35
N GLY A 219 -5.80 0.65 -13.97
CA GLY A 219 -5.04 0.91 -15.19
C GLY A 219 -3.79 1.79 -15.01
N LYS A 220 -3.50 2.25 -13.80
CA LYS A 220 -2.36 3.13 -13.47
C LYS A 220 -1.88 2.90 -12.05
N PRO A 221 -0.60 3.21 -11.75
CA PRO A 221 -0.09 3.23 -10.38
C PRO A 221 -0.85 4.25 -9.52
N THR A 222 -1.23 3.85 -8.31
CA THR A 222 -1.94 4.70 -7.35
C THR A 222 -1.52 4.35 -5.92
N LYS A 223 -1.95 5.17 -4.94
CA LYS A 223 -1.81 4.88 -3.50
C LYS A 223 -2.41 3.53 -3.04
N TYR A 224 -3.20 2.88 -3.88
CA TYR A 224 -3.66 1.51 -3.63
C TYR A 224 -2.49 0.52 -3.47
N GLY A 225 -1.34 0.77 -4.13
CA GLY A 225 -0.13 -0.03 -3.95
C GLY A 225 0.41 -0.02 -2.51
N GLU A 226 0.30 1.12 -1.82
CA GLU A 226 0.69 1.25 -0.41
C GLU A 226 -0.10 0.28 0.49
N ARG A 227 -1.37 0.03 0.18
CA ARG A 227 -2.19 -0.94 0.92
C ARG A 227 -1.72 -2.38 0.71
N ILE A 228 -1.24 -2.71 -0.48
CA ILE A 228 -0.64 -4.02 -0.75
C ILE A 228 0.63 -4.17 0.07
N SER A 229 1.48 -3.16 0.09
CA SER A 229 2.71 -3.15 0.90
C SER A 229 2.40 -3.36 2.38
N ASP A 230 1.41 -2.64 2.93
CA ASP A 230 1.01 -2.78 4.34
C ASP A 230 0.61 -4.23 4.69
N VAL A 231 -0.18 -4.87 3.81
CA VAL A 231 -0.61 -6.26 4.00
C VAL A 231 0.56 -7.22 3.83
N MET A 232 1.33 -7.07 2.75
CA MET A 232 2.40 -8.01 2.42
C MET A 232 3.57 -7.94 3.39
N ILE A 233 3.94 -6.76 3.88
CA ILE A 233 5.00 -6.62 4.89
C ILE A 233 4.61 -7.28 6.20
N LYS A 234 3.36 -7.13 6.63
CA LYS A 234 2.86 -7.85 7.81
C LYS A 234 2.94 -9.37 7.64
N ILE A 235 2.61 -9.86 6.44
CA ILE A 235 2.71 -11.29 6.11
C ILE A 235 4.18 -11.73 6.10
N ILE A 236 5.07 -10.96 5.50
CA ILE A 236 6.51 -11.21 5.47
C ILE A 236 7.06 -11.33 6.89
N GLN A 237 6.69 -10.43 7.80
CA GLN A 237 7.09 -10.49 9.21
C GLN A 237 6.60 -11.75 9.91
N MET A 238 5.39 -12.22 9.60
CA MET A 238 4.85 -13.47 10.14
C MET A 238 5.54 -14.72 9.58
N LEU A 239 6.00 -14.67 8.33
CA LEU A 239 6.67 -15.77 7.64
C LEU A 239 8.19 -15.77 7.84
N SER A 240 8.74 -14.79 8.54
CA SER A 240 10.19 -14.59 8.70
C SER A 240 10.97 -15.80 9.24
N SER A 241 10.29 -16.67 10.00
CA SER A 241 10.87 -17.91 10.55
C SER A 241 10.72 -19.13 9.63
N SER A 242 10.03 -19.01 8.49
CA SER A 242 9.82 -20.08 7.51
C SER A 242 10.66 -19.84 6.26
N ILE A 243 11.15 -20.90 5.64
CA ILE A 243 11.89 -20.84 4.36
C ILE A 243 11.02 -21.25 3.16
N ASP A 244 9.90 -21.91 3.41
CA ASP A 244 9.07 -22.53 2.36
C ASP A 244 8.07 -21.55 1.72
N TRP A 245 8.50 -20.36 1.36
CA TRP A 245 7.66 -19.39 0.71
C TRP A 245 8.40 -18.46 -0.24
N GLU A 246 7.69 -17.98 -1.23
CA GLU A 246 8.18 -17.05 -2.24
C GLU A 246 7.11 -16.00 -2.56
N MET A 247 7.55 -14.78 -2.87
CA MET A 247 6.68 -13.69 -3.28
C MET A 247 7.12 -13.12 -4.62
N TRP A 248 6.20 -13.18 -5.58
CA TRP A 248 6.39 -12.71 -6.94
C TRP A 248 5.49 -11.53 -7.24
N ALA A 249 5.97 -10.60 -8.06
CA ALA A 249 5.17 -9.53 -8.62
C ALA A 249 5.21 -9.54 -10.15
N ARG A 250 4.07 -9.29 -10.78
CA ARG A 250 3.96 -8.95 -12.19
C ARG A 250 3.87 -7.43 -12.28
N VAL A 251 4.93 -6.81 -12.72
CA VAL A 251 5.11 -5.36 -12.71
C VAL A 251 5.04 -4.80 -14.12
N GLN A 252 4.27 -3.74 -14.32
CA GLN A 252 4.17 -3.07 -15.61
C GLN A 252 4.99 -1.78 -15.60
N PHE A 253 6.04 -1.76 -16.41
CA PHE A 253 6.83 -0.56 -16.67
C PHE A 253 6.67 -0.12 -18.15
N LYS A 254 6.00 1.01 -18.37
CA LYS A 254 5.65 1.49 -19.72
C LYS A 254 4.89 0.39 -20.49
N ARG A 255 5.49 -0.17 -21.54
CA ARG A 255 4.93 -1.24 -22.38
C ARG A 255 5.41 -2.65 -22.00
N SER A 256 6.39 -2.74 -21.09
CA SER A 256 7.00 -4.03 -20.71
C SER A 256 6.35 -4.59 -19.45
N MET A 257 6.07 -5.90 -19.46
CA MET A 257 5.64 -6.66 -18.30
C MET A 257 6.81 -7.46 -17.76
N LEU A 258 7.18 -7.21 -16.52
CA LEU A 258 8.25 -7.92 -15.84
C LEU A 258 7.68 -8.88 -14.79
N ARG A 259 8.28 -10.05 -14.68
CA ARG A 259 8.07 -10.94 -13.54
C ARG A 259 9.26 -10.77 -12.58
N VAL A 260 8.94 -10.32 -11.36
CA VAL A 260 9.94 -9.99 -10.34
C VAL A 260 9.76 -10.95 -9.18
N LEU A 261 10.82 -11.70 -8.82
CA LEU A 261 10.90 -12.38 -7.53
C LEU A 261 11.22 -11.29 -6.50
N VAL A 262 10.24 -10.93 -5.70
CA VAL A 262 10.38 -9.80 -4.77
C VAL A 262 11.20 -10.23 -3.57
N ILE A 263 10.83 -11.35 -2.95
CA ILE A 263 11.43 -11.86 -1.71
C ILE A 263 11.11 -13.35 -1.57
N SER A 264 11.97 -14.09 -0.85
CA SER A 264 11.72 -15.49 -0.47
C SER A 264 12.18 -15.72 0.96
N GLY A 265 11.73 -16.82 1.56
CA GLY A 265 12.17 -17.23 2.90
C GLY A 265 13.68 -17.50 2.97
N GLU A 266 14.29 -17.98 1.88
CA GLU A 266 15.75 -18.22 1.81
C GLU A 266 16.56 -16.92 1.70
N HIS A 267 15.99 -15.87 1.08
CA HIS A 267 16.66 -14.61 0.77
C HIS A 267 15.82 -13.44 1.25
N MET A 268 15.76 -13.29 2.57
CA MET A 268 14.97 -12.24 3.19
C MET A 268 15.82 -11.02 3.51
N PRO A 269 15.59 -9.86 2.87
CA PRO A 269 16.28 -8.63 3.21
C PRO A 269 15.80 -8.11 4.56
N SER A 270 16.68 -7.41 5.28
CA SER A 270 16.28 -6.65 6.46
C SER A 270 15.41 -5.49 6.02
N ILE A 271 14.20 -5.37 6.58
CA ILE A 271 13.21 -4.34 6.21
C ILE A 271 12.57 -3.71 7.45
N GLU A 272 12.30 -2.41 7.37
CA GLU A 272 11.51 -1.70 8.37
C GLU A 272 10.63 -0.65 7.69
N MET A 273 9.38 -0.58 8.11
CA MET A 273 8.41 0.37 7.57
C MET A 273 8.54 1.71 8.29
N HIS A 274 8.89 2.76 7.56
CA HIS A 274 9.06 4.13 8.07
C HIS A 274 7.88 5.06 7.78
N ARG A 275 6.74 4.52 7.35
CA ARG A 275 5.52 5.31 7.16
C ARG A 275 4.44 4.87 8.14
N GLU A 276 3.54 5.79 8.46
CA GLU A 276 2.32 5.44 9.19
C GLU A 276 1.47 4.49 8.35
N VAL A 277 1.01 3.41 8.99
CA VAL A 277 0.10 2.44 8.33
C VAL A 277 -1.20 3.16 8.01
N CYS A 278 -1.58 3.13 6.73
CA CYS A 278 -2.86 3.69 6.31
C CYS A 278 -4.01 2.94 7.00
N ASN A 279 -4.65 3.60 7.96
CA ASN A 279 -5.74 3.03 8.75
C ASN A 279 -7.11 3.12 8.05
N ASP A 280 -7.14 3.35 6.74
CA ASP A 280 -8.38 3.37 5.98
C ASP A 280 -9.10 2.02 6.05
N ILE A 281 -10.09 1.96 6.92
CA ILE A 281 -10.97 0.79 7.10
C ILE A 281 -12.05 0.87 6.03
N TYR A 282 -11.79 0.31 4.85
CA TYR A 282 -12.73 0.42 3.72
C TYR A 282 -13.91 -0.55 3.78
N ASP A 283 -13.74 -1.72 4.39
CA ASP A 283 -14.74 -2.80 4.28
C ASP A 283 -15.68 -2.93 5.49
N SER A 284 -15.36 -2.27 6.60
CA SER A 284 -16.12 -2.45 7.85
C SER A 284 -17.54 -1.90 7.79
N THR A 285 -17.84 -0.95 6.91
CA THR A 285 -19.16 -0.30 6.91
C THR A 285 -20.24 -1.13 6.22
N LEU A 286 -19.94 -1.79 5.10
CA LEU A 286 -20.92 -2.64 4.41
C LEU A 286 -21.16 -3.93 5.18
N GLU A 287 -20.09 -4.63 5.56
CA GLU A 287 -20.19 -5.87 6.35
C GLU A 287 -20.90 -5.62 7.69
N LYS A 288 -20.57 -4.52 8.39
CA LYS A 288 -21.26 -4.15 9.63
C LYS A 288 -22.76 -3.93 9.41
N ARG A 289 -23.15 -3.24 8.34
CA ARG A 289 -24.57 -3.02 8.01
C ARG A 289 -25.30 -4.31 7.68
N ILE A 290 -24.64 -5.25 6.98
CA ILE A 290 -25.18 -6.57 6.69
C ILE A 290 -25.31 -7.37 8.00
N GLU A 291 -24.30 -7.37 8.84
CA GLU A 291 -24.35 -8.00 10.17
C GLU A 291 -25.51 -7.48 11.01
N ASP A 292 -25.64 -6.15 11.13
CA ASP A 292 -26.73 -5.50 11.89
C ASP A 292 -28.10 -5.90 11.32
N SER A 293 -28.23 -5.95 9.98
CA SER A 293 -29.46 -6.37 9.31
C SER A 293 -29.77 -7.85 9.57
N LEU A 294 -28.77 -8.74 9.53
CA LEU A 294 -28.94 -10.17 9.81
C LEU A 294 -29.31 -10.43 11.28
N ARG A 295 -28.66 -9.72 12.20
CA ARG A 295 -28.99 -9.78 13.64
C ARG A 295 -30.41 -9.29 13.94
N SER A 296 -30.84 -8.21 13.26
CA SER A 296 -32.20 -7.66 13.45
C SER A 296 -33.30 -8.62 13.03
N ILE A 297 -33.01 -9.56 12.12
CA ILE A 297 -33.95 -10.61 11.67
C ILE A 297 -33.75 -11.98 12.38
N GLY A 298 -32.97 -11.96 13.47
CA GLY A 298 -32.86 -13.08 14.41
C GLY A 298 -31.79 -14.11 14.08
N PHE A 299 -30.80 -13.79 13.25
CA PHE A 299 -29.64 -14.65 13.08
C PHE A 299 -28.56 -14.33 14.12
N LYS A 300 -27.91 -15.35 14.64
CA LYS A 300 -26.60 -15.23 15.25
C LYS A 300 -25.57 -15.17 14.15
N VAL A 301 -24.75 -14.11 14.15
CA VAL A 301 -23.75 -13.86 13.10
C VAL A 301 -22.36 -13.95 13.68
N ILE A 302 -21.53 -14.80 13.09
CA ILE A 302 -20.12 -14.97 13.43
C ILE A 302 -19.30 -14.44 12.27
N ARG A 303 -18.44 -13.46 12.54
CA ARG A 303 -17.52 -12.86 11.55
C ARG A 303 -16.26 -13.70 11.43
N GLU A 304 -15.63 -13.61 10.25
CA GLU A 304 -14.33 -14.23 9.97
C GLU A 304 -14.26 -15.70 10.41
N PRO A 305 -15.14 -16.56 9.88
CA PRO A 305 -15.15 -17.96 10.24
C PRO A 305 -13.87 -18.68 9.80
N GLU A 306 -13.71 -19.93 10.24
CA GLU A 306 -12.62 -20.76 9.76
C GLU A 306 -12.69 -20.97 8.26
N PRO A 307 -11.54 -20.99 7.55
CA PRO A 307 -11.50 -21.21 6.13
C PRO A 307 -12.09 -22.55 5.72
N ILE A 308 -12.80 -22.56 4.60
CA ILE A 308 -13.20 -23.79 3.93
C ILE A 308 -12.03 -24.22 3.05
N VAL A 309 -11.32 -25.27 3.46
CA VAL A 309 -10.19 -25.82 2.72
C VAL A 309 -10.67 -27.07 1.97
N LEU A 310 -10.57 -27.01 0.64
CA LEU A 310 -10.80 -28.14 -0.26
C LEU A 310 -9.50 -28.48 -0.99
N ARG A 311 -9.45 -29.62 -1.65
CA ARG A 311 -8.20 -30.13 -2.27
C ARG A 311 -7.52 -29.13 -3.21
N THR A 312 -8.27 -28.30 -3.92
CA THR A 312 -7.73 -27.31 -4.88
C THR A 312 -8.19 -25.89 -4.62
N THR A 313 -9.04 -25.68 -3.63
CA THR A 313 -9.69 -24.40 -3.39
C THR A 313 -9.70 -24.10 -1.90
N ILE A 314 -9.39 -22.87 -1.56
CA ILE A 314 -9.54 -22.32 -0.22
C ILE A 314 -10.42 -21.07 -0.28
N MET A 315 -11.38 -20.98 0.62
CA MET A 315 -12.26 -19.83 0.75
C MET A 315 -12.38 -19.41 2.19
N VAL A 316 -12.32 -18.12 2.44
CA VAL A 316 -12.60 -17.51 3.73
C VAL A 316 -13.91 -16.73 3.61
N PRO A 317 -15.06 -17.32 4.03
CA PRO A 317 -16.36 -16.65 3.96
C PRO A 317 -16.38 -15.39 4.83
N ASP A 318 -17.31 -14.48 4.55
CA ASP A 318 -17.43 -13.25 5.36
C ASP A 318 -18.07 -13.54 6.71
N PHE A 319 -19.09 -14.44 6.72
CA PHE A 319 -19.83 -14.79 7.93
C PHE A 319 -20.20 -16.28 8.00
N ILE A 320 -20.47 -16.74 9.21
CA ILE A 320 -21.39 -17.83 9.49
C ILE A 320 -22.67 -17.22 10.06
N ILE A 321 -23.82 -17.66 9.58
CA ILE A 321 -25.12 -17.34 10.14
C ILE A 321 -25.71 -18.60 10.78
N GLU A 322 -26.24 -18.44 12.00
CA GLU A 322 -26.86 -19.54 12.78
C GLU A 322 -28.26 -19.14 13.18
N LYS A 323 -29.19 -20.05 13.03
CA LYS A 323 -30.58 -19.92 13.51
C LYS A 323 -31.19 -21.30 13.70
N ASP A 324 -31.95 -21.47 14.79
CA ASP A 324 -32.67 -22.71 15.11
C ASP A 324 -31.78 -23.98 15.02
N GLY A 325 -30.52 -23.87 15.53
CA GLY A 325 -29.55 -24.97 15.54
C GLY A 325 -28.89 -25.27 14.18
N ARG A 326 -29.26 -24.56 13.12
CA ARG A 326 -28.72 -24.72 11.76
C ARG A 326 -27.67 -23.66 11.46
N ARG A 327 -26.76 -23.98 10.52
CA ARG A 327 -25.66 -23.10 10.13
C ARG A 327 -25.53 -23.00 8.61
N ALA A 328 -25.17 -21.81 8.13
CA ALA A 328 -24.74 -21.62 6.77
C ALA A 328 -23.60 -20.60 6.70
N TYR A 329 -22.69 -20.79 5.76
CA TYR A 329 -21.71 -19.79 5.40
C TYR A 329 -22.35 -18.72 4.53
N LEU A 330 -21.90 -17.48 4.69
CA LEU A 330 -22.38 -16.35 3.94
C LEU A 330 -21.21 -15.60 3.32
N GLU A 331 -21.27 -15.43 2.01
CA GLU A 331 -20.30 -14.62 1.25
C GLU A 331 -20.98 -13.37 0.70
N VAL A 332 -20.37 -12.21 0.89
CA VAL A 332 -20.89 -10.93 0.45
C VAL A 332 -20.26 -10.51 -0.87
N ALA A 333 -21.08 -10.34 -1.87
CA ALA A 333 -20.72 -9.76 -3.14
C ALA A 333 -21.15 -8.29 -3.18
N GLY A 334 -20.26 -7.41 -2.71
CA GLY A 334 -20.46 -5.98 -2.74
C GLY A 334 -20.03 -5.36 -4.07
N TYR A 335 -19.30 -4.25 -4.02
CA TYR A 335 -18.78 -3.52 -5.18
C TYR A 335 -17.76 -4.31 -6.02
N TRP A 336 -18.18 -5.39 -6.67
CA TRP A 336 -17.33 -6.10 -7.60
C TRP A 336 -17.38 -5.45 -8.97
N ARG A 337 -16.22 -5.11 -9.53
CA ARG A 337 -16.10 -4.79 -10.95
C ARG A 337 -16.37 -6.05 -11.77
N ASP A 338 -16.94 -5.90 -12.95
CA ASP A 338 -17.42 -6.98 -13.80
C ASP A 338 -16.44 -8.17 -13.94
N LYS A 339 -15.19 -7.88 -14.26
CA LYS A 339 -14.14 -8.92 -14.39
C LYS A 339 -13.82 -9.66 -13.09
N TYR A 340 -13.99 -9.01 -11.93
CA TYR A 340 -13.75 -9.62 -10.64
C TYR A 340 -14.96 -10.45 -10.19
N ALA A 341 -16.16 -9.98 -10.48
CA ALA A 341 -17.40 -10.72 -10.25
C ALA A 341 -17.40 -12.05 -10.98
N GLU A 342 -17.00 -12.08 -12.27
CA GLU A 342 -16.86 -13.31 -13.06
C GLU A 342 -15.85 -14.29 -12.43
N LYS A 343 -14.65 -13.83 -12.04
CA LYS A 343 -13.64 -14.70 -11.40
C LYS A 343 -14.15 -15.29 -10.08
N LYS A 344 -14.85 -14.50 -9.28
CA LYS A 344 -15.38 -14.95 -8.00
C LYS A 344 -16.56 -15.91 -8.20
N ALA A 345 -17.40 -15.68 -9.22
CA ALA A 345 -18.44 -16.61 -9.63
C ALA A 345 -17.85 -17.98 -10.03
N LEU A 346 -16.78 -17.99 -10.83
CA LEU A 346 -16.08 -19.24 -11.21
C LEU A 346 -15.54 -19.99 -9.98
N LYS A 347 -15.00 -19.27 -8.99
CA LYS A 347 -14.52 -19.88 -7.73
C LYS A 347 -15.66 -20.50 -6.92
N LEU A 348 -16.81 -19.84 -6.85
CA LEU A 348 -17.98 -20.36 -6.17
C LEU A 348 -18.55 -21.59 -6.90
N ILE A 349 -18.52 -21.60 -8.24
CA ILE A 349 -18.86 -22.78 -9.05
C ILE A 349 -17.92 -23.95 -8.76
N GLN A 350 -16.62 -23.70 -8.67
CA GLN A 350 -15.65 -24.74 -8.32
C GLN A 350 -15.92 -25.29 -6.91
N LEU A 351 -16.21 -24.43 -5.94
CA LEU A 351 -16.60 -24.85 -4.59
C LEU A 351 -17.84 -25.73 -4.61
N ALA A 352 -18.86 -25.35 -5.35
CA ALA A 352 -20.09 -26.12 -5.48
C ALA A 352 -19.88 -27.51 -6.12
N LYS A 353 -18.95 -27.60 -7.08
CA LYS A 353 -18.66 -28.86 -7.82
C LYS A 353 -17.67 -29.78 -7.09
N THR A 354 -16.74 -29.22 -6.29
CA THR A 354 -15.64 -29.99 -5.70
C THR A 354 -16.00 -30.57 -4.34
N SER A 355 -17.03 -30.04 -3.70
CA SER A 355 -17.47 -30.52 -2.39
C SER A 355 -18.31 -31.79 -2.52
N SER A 356 -17.78 -32.94 -2.10
CA SER A 356 -18.53 -34.20 -1.93
C SER A 356 -19.59 -34.10 -0.83
N ARG A 357 -19.47 -33.18 0.12
CA ARG A 357 -20.50 -32.71 1.03
C ARG A 357 -20.89 -31.31 0.61
N LYS A 358 -22.19 -31.09 0.36
CA LYS A 358 -22.71 -29.75 0.07
C LYS A 358 -22.32 -28.80 1.20
N VAL A 359 -21.36 -27.92 0.94
CA VAL A 359 -21.04 -26.84 1.87
C VAL A 359 -22.24 -25.90 1.89
N PRO A 360 -22.91 -25.69 3.04
CA PRO A 360 -24.07 -24.81 3.13
C PRO A 360 -23.63 -23.35 2.99
N ILE A 361 -23.57 -22.84 1.78
CA ILE A 361 -23.14 -21.48 1.47
C ILE A 361 -24.21 -20.69 0.73
N ILE A 362 -24.42 -19.45 1.15
CA ILE A 362 -25.29 -18.46 0.51
C ILE A 362 -24.44 -17.28 0.06
N VAL A 363 -24.72 -16.74 -1.11
CA VAL A 363 -24.13 -15.50 -1.60
C VAL A 363 -25.12 -14.36 -1.42
N LEU A 364 -24.73 -13.31 -0.67
CA LEU A 364 -25.44 -12.04 -0.65
C LEU A 364 -24.82 -11.10 -1.67
N ALA A 365 -25.51 -10.83 -2.78
CA ALA A 365 -25.05 -9.97 -3.84
C ALA A 365 -25.82 -8.65 -3.90
N GLU A 366 -25.14 -7.56 -4.24
CA GLU A 366 -25.85 -6.32 -4.53
C GLU A 366 -26.72 -6.47 -5.78
N GLU A 367 -27.95 -5.95 -5.77
CA GLU A 367 -28.91 -6.07 -6.87
C GLU A 367 -28.31 -5.68 -8.24
N LYS A 368 -27.40 -4.73 -8.28
CA LYS A 368 -26.71 -4.29 -9.51
C LYS A 368 -25.88 -5.39 -10.17
N LEU A 369 -25.42 -6.38 -9.38
CA LEU A 369 -24.60 -7.50 -9.87
C LEU A 369 -25.42 -8.61 -10.51
N ARG A 370 -26.74 -8.54 -10.48
CA ARG A 370 -27.63 -9.58 -11.02
C ARG A 370 -27.34 -9.93 -12.49
N ARG A 371 -26.94 -8.94 -13.29
CA ARG A 371 -26.60 -9.13 -14.72
C ARG A 371 -25.25 -9.80 -14.94
N HIS A 372 -24.37 -9.79 -13.95
CA HIS A 372 -22.99 -10.26 -14.02
C HIS A 372 -22.76 -11.58 -13.26
N LEU A 373 -23.74 -12.05 -12.50
CA LEU A 373 -23.66 -13.31 -11.76
C LEU A 373 -24.58 -14.35 -12.44
N PRO A 374 -24.00 -15.31 -13.17
CA PRO A 374 -24.75 -16.43 -13.74
C PRO A 374 -25.30 -17.32 -12.61
N ASP A 375 -26.19 -18.25 -12.97
CA ASP A 375 -26.58 -19.33 -12.06
C ASP A 375 -25.36 -20.23 -11.79
N ILE A 376 -24.88 -20.18 -10.54
CA ILE A 376 -23.68 -20.89 -10.10
C ILE A 376 -23.99 -22.16 -9.31
N GLY A 377 -25.26 -22.55 -9.22
CA GLY A 377 -25.70 -23.72 -8.42
C GLY A 377 -25.61 -23.48 -6.91
N ILE A 378 -25.31 -22.25 -6.46
CA ILE A 378 -25.33 -21.80 -5.07
C ILE A 378 -26.42 -20.73 -4.92
N PRO A 379 -27.21 -20.72 -3.84
CA PRO A 379 -28.22 -19.69 -3.61
C PRO A 379 -27.63 -18.28 -3.63
N ILE A 380 -28.14 -17.43 -4.52
CA ILE A 380 -27.79 -16.01 -4.57
C ILE A 380 -28.99 -15.17 -4.13
N ILE A 381 -28.78 -14.38 -3.10
CA ILE A 381 -29.79 -13.47 -2.57
C ILE A 381 -29.35 -12.05 -2.84
N TYR A 382 -30.17 -11.30 -3.55
CA TYR A 382 -29.86 -9.94 -3.94
C TYR A 382 -30.39 -8.96 -2.90
N TYR A 383 -29.48 -8.18 -2.30
CA TYR A 383 -29.82 -7.10 -1.39
C TYR A 383 -29.80 -5.74 -2.09
N ARG A 384 -30.46 -4.76 -1.50
CA ARG A 384 -30.48 -3.37 -1.97
C ARG A 384 -29.91 -2.45 -0.90
N SER A 385 -29.09 -1.50 -1.33
CA SER A 385 -28.57 -0.43 -0.47
C SER A 385 -29.41 0.85 -0.65
N ARG A 386 -29.91 1.41 0.44
CA ARG A 386 -30.55 2.74 0.47
C ARG A 386 -29.86 3.61 1.54
N GLY A 387 -29.01 4.52 1.10
CA GLY A 387 -28.19 5.35 2.00
C GLY A 387 -27.34 4.48 2.93
N SER A 388 -27.54 4.59 4.23
CA SER A 388 -26.83 3.80 5.25
C SER A 388 -27.45 2.41 5.52
N LYS A 389 -28.61 2.07 4.96
CA LYS A 389 -29.33 0.82 5.25
C LYS A 389 -29.14 -0.21 4.14
N VAL A 390 -28.99 -1.49 4.55
CA VAL A 390 -29.00 -2.64 3.66
C VAL A 390 -30.32 -3.39 3.86
N ILE A 391 -31.05 -3.66 2.76
CA ILE A 391 -32.34 -4.33 2.76
C ILE A 391 -32.13 -5.72 2.17
N ILE A 392 -32.20 -6.74 3.01
CA ILE A 392 -32.09 -8.15 2.63
C ILE A 392 -33.53 -8.74 2.55
N PRO A 393 -33.90 -9.43 1.45
CA PRO A 393 -35.22 -10.04 1.34
C PRO A 393 -35.32 -11.25 2.27
N TYR A 394 -35.82 -11.03 3.48
CA TYR A 394 -35.87 -12.00 4.58
C TYR A 394 -36.52 -13.34 4.20
N GLY A 395 -37.71 -13.32 3.59
CA GLY A 395 -38.40 -14.56 3.22
C GLY A 395 -37.59 -15.45 2.26
N LYS A 396 -36.87 -14.82 1.31
CA LYS A 396 -35.99 -15.54 0.39
C LYS A 396 -34.75 -16.06 1.09
N LEU A 397 -34.15 -15.27 2.00
CA LEU A 397 -33.02 -15.71 2.80
C LEU A 397 -33.39 -16.94 3.67
N MET A 398 -34.52 -16.90 4.36
CA MET A 398 -34.97 -18.00 5.20
C MET A 398 -35.27 -19.27 4.40
N LEU A 399 -35.89 -19.15 3.23
CA LEU A 399 -36.20 -20.28 2.36
C LEU A 399 -34.89 -20.97 1.91
N GLU A 400 -33.94 -20.24 1.43
CA GLU A 400 -32.65 -20.79 1.00
C GLU A 400 -31.82 -21.31 2.17
N PHE A 401 -31.80 -20.60 3.30
CA PHE A 401 -31.11 -21.05 4.52
C PHE A 401 -31.66 -22.40 4.98
N ASN A 402 -32.98 -22.57 5.07
CA ASN A 402 -33.59 -23.82 5.48
C ASN A 402 -33.31 -24.96 4.48
N ARG A 403 -33.22 -24.65 3.19
CA ARG A 403 -32.98 -25.65 2.12
C ARG A 403 -31.54 -26.20 2.17
N ILE A 404 -30.55 -25.39 2.50
CA ILE A 404 -29.14 -25.80 2.42
C ILE A 404 -28.57 -26.25 3.77
N SER A 405 -29.15 -25.81 4.87
CA SER A 405 -28.66 -26.10 6.24
C SER A 405 -29.32 -27.33 6.88
N SER A 406 -30.10 -28.05 6.12
CA SER A 406 -30.79 -29.31 6.53
C SER A 406 -29.82 -30.50 6.58
#